data_97f7d3aac034eadd5a9232b31a0e0530
#
_entry.id   97f7d3aac034eadd5a9232b31a0e0530
#
_cell.length_a   1.000
_cell.length_b   1.000
_cell.length_c   1.000
_cell.angle_alpha   90.00
_cell.angle_beta   90.00
_cell.angle_gamma   90.00
#
_symmetry.space_group_name_H-M   'P 1'
#
loop_
_entity.id
_entity.type
_entity.pdbx_description
1 polymer ?
#
loop_
_entity_poly.entity_id
_entity_poly.type
_entity_poly.pdbx_seq_one_letter_code
_entity_poly.pdbx_strand_id
1 'polypeptide(L)'
;MSQDSTAQLSIIIFKESIDKYHLIDKVDQAFENPYPAHSLEHLLYRKNWIDTVQWHYEDLIRDPEIDPVKGMKLKRLIDASNQDRTDTVEYIDSFFLNQFKGVEPQKDATINSESPAWALD
;
A
#
# COMPACT_ATOMS: atom_id res chain seq x y z
N MET A 1 -18.85 -8.63 -4.83
CA MET A 1 -18.60 -7.76 -3.68
C MET A 1 -18.94 -6.33 -4.08
N SER A 2 -19.75 -5.65 -3.30
CA SER A 2 -20.09 -4.26 -3.57
C SER A 2 -18.90 -3.35 -3.26
N GLN A 3 -18.87 -2.16 -3.87
CA GLN A 3 -17.83 -1.18 -3.58
C GLN A 3 -17.78 -0.80 -2.10
N ASP A 4 -18.95 -0.72 -1.45
CA ASP A 4 -19.04 -0.41 -0.03
C ASP A 4 -18.37 -1.48 0.84
N SER A 5 -18.56 -2.75 0.51
CA SER A 5 -17.93 -3.86 1.21
C SER A 5 -16.40 -3.82 1.06
N THR A 6 -15.92 -3.49 -0.14
CA THR A 6 -14.48 -3.36 -0.39
C THR A 6 -13.89 -2.19 0.39
N ALA A 7 -14.58 -1.05 0.43
CA ALA A 7 -14.14 0.11 1.18
C ALA A 7 -14.11 -0.19 2.69
N GLN A 8 -15.11 -0.86 3.21
CA GLN A 8 -15.15 -1.25 4.62
C GLN A 8 -14.04 -2.22 4.98
N LEU A 9 -13.80 -3.21 4.13
CA LEU A 9 -12.71 -4.17 4.31
C LEU A 9 -11.36 -3.43 4.33
N SER A 10 -11.15 -2.50 3.42
CA SER A 10 -9.92 -1.73 3.33
C SER A 10 -9.67 -0.93 4.61
N ILE A 11 -10.70 -0.30 5.16
CA ILE A 11 -10.60 0.47 6.40
C ILE A 11 -10.17 -0.43 7.57
N ILE A 12 -10.78 -1.60 7.71
CA ILE A 12 -10.46 -2.55 8.75
C ILE A 12 -9.00 -3.00 8.63
N ILE A 13 -8.57 -3.37 7.42
CA ILE A 13 -7.22 -3.86 7.18
C ILE A 13 -6.18 -2.77 7.40
N PHE A 14 -6.45 -1.55 6.96
CA PHE A 14 -5.55 -0.42 7.16
C PHE A 14 -5.37 -0.13 8.64
N LYS A 15 -6.46 -0.16 9.41
CA LYS A 15 -6.38 0.03 10.85
C LYS A 15 -5.55 -1.06 11.52
N GLU A 16 -5.74 -2.32 11.14
CA GLU A 16 -4.93 -3.43 11.66
C GLU A 16 -3.44 -3.22 11.38
N SER A 17 -3.11 -2.84 10.15
CA SER A 17 -1.72 -2.58 9.75
C SER A 17 -1.10 -1.44 10.56
N ILE A 18 -1.82 -0.33 10.69
CA ILE A 18 -1.35 0.84 11.44
C ILE A 18 -1.14 0.49 12.91
N ASP A 19 -2.10 -0.18 13.53
CA ASP A 19 -2.01 -0.58 14.93
C ASP A 19 -0.84 -1.53 15.15
N LYS A 20 -0.66 -2.50 14.26
CA LYS A 20 0.45 -3.44 14.33
C LYS A 20 1.80 -2.74 14.20
N TYR A 21 1.91 -1.80 13.26
CA TYR A 21 3.13 -1.02 13.08
C TYR A 21 3.51 -0.27 14.35
N HIS A 22 2.54 0.39 14.97
CA HIS A 22 2.79 1.24 16.14
C HIS A 22 3.11 0.47 17.42
N LEU A 23 2.90 -0.85 17.45
CA LEU A 23 3.34 -1.66 18.60
C LEU A 23 4.84 -1.57 18.82
N ILE A 24 5.62 -1.51 17.75
CA ILE A 24 7.08 -1.37 17.81
C ILE A 24 7.50 0.05 17.40
N ASP A 25 6.81 0.62 16.43
CA ASP A 25 7.00 2.00 15.92
C ASP A 25 8.42 2.26 15.42
N LYS A 26 8.97 1.30 14.66
CA LYS A 26 10.29 1.41 14.03
C LYS A 26 10.20 1.09 12.55
N VAL A 27 10.93 1.85 11.72
CA VAL A 27 10.93 1.66 10.26
C VAL A 27 11.61 0.36 9.83
N ASP A 28 12.52 -0.17 10.65
CA ASP A 28 13.29 -1.39 10.35
C ASP A 28 12.71 -2.64 11.00
N GLN A 29 11.51 -2.55 11.56
CA GLN A 29 10.85 -3.72 12.15
C GLN A 29 10.50 -4.75 11.08
N ALA A 30 10.45 -6.03 11.49
CA ALA A 30 10.07 -7.10 10.59
C ALA A 30 8.62 -6.93 10.13
N PHE A 31 8.37 -7.15 8.84
CA PHE A 31 7.03 -7.12 8.26
C PHE A 31 6.45 -8.52 8.27
N GLU A 32 5.32 -8.68 8.95
CA GLU A 32 4.56 -9.93 8.96
C GLU A 32 3.14 -9.62 8.49
N ASN A 33 2.73 -10.28 7.41
CA ASN A 33 1.39 -10.12 6.86
C ASN A 33 0.52 -11.30 7.30
N PRO A 34 -0.57 -11.05 8.06
CA PRO A 34 -1.41 -12.14 8.58
C PRO A 34 -2.31 -12.79 7.54
N TYR A 35 -2.37 -12.24 6.33
CA TYR A 35 -3.29 -12.72 5.29
C TYR A 35 -2.57 -13.59 4.26
N PRO A 36 -3.30 -14.52 3.59
CA PRO A 36 -2.69 -15.37 2.55
C PRO A 36 -2.10 -14.55 1.40
N ALA A 37 -0.96 -15.01 0.87
CA ALA A 37 -0.13 -14.26 -0.08
C ALA A 37 -0.85 -13.84 -1.37
N HIS A 38 -1.91 -14.53 -1.77
CA HIS A 38 -2.61 -14.24 -3.02
C HIS A 38 -3.97 -13.58 -2.80
N SER A 39 -4.27 -13.17 -1.58
CA SER A 39 -5.54 -12.55 -1.25
C SER A 39 -5.49 -11.03 -1.43
N LEU A 40 -6.66 -10.43 -1.67
CA LEU A 40 -6.80 -8.98 -1.69
C LEU A 40 -6.41 -8.37 -0.34
N GLU A 41 -6.79 -9.05 0.75
CA GLU A 41 -6.48 -8.62 2.12
C GLU A 41 -4.97 -8.49 2.31
N HIS A 42 -4.20 -9.44 1.80
CA HIS A 42 -2.74 -9.40 1.85
C HIS A 42 -2.18 -8.15 1.15
N LEU A 43 -2.68 -7.86 -0.04
CA LEU A 43 -2.23 -6.71 -0.82
C LEU A 43 -2.60 -5.38 -0.15
N LEU A 44 -3.81 -5.29 0.41
CA LEU A 44 -4.26 -4.08 1.11
C LEU A 44 -3.45 -3.85 2.39
N TYR A 45 -3.17 -4.90 3.14
CA TYR A 45 -2.34 -4.83 4.34
C TYR A 45 -0.92 -4.37 4.00
N ARG A 46 -0.33 -4.98 2.98
CA ARG A 46 1.01 -4.64 2.50
C ARG A 46 1.09 -3.17 2.06
N LYS A 47 0.11 -2.71 1.27
CA LYS A 47 0.08 -1.33 0.79
C LYS A 47 0.05 -0.35 1.95
N ASN A 48 -0.82 -0.58 2.92
CA ASN A 48 -0.92 0.31 4.08
C ASN A 48 0.34 0.29 4.93
N TRP A 49 0.95 -0.87 5.11
CA TRP A 49 2.22 -0.98 5.82
C TRP A 49 3.31 -0.15 5.14
N ILE A 50 3.42 -0.25 3.82
CA ILE A 50 4.38 0.54 3.04
C ILE A 50 4.11 2.03 3.23
N ASP A 51 2.86 2.47 3.15
CA ASP A 51 2.47 3.87 3.37
C ASP A 51 2.88 4.34 4.77
N THR A 52 2.64 3.53 5.79
CA THR A 52 2.96 3.87 7.18
C THR A 52 4.46 4.02 7.37
N VAL A 53 5.25 3.08 6.83
CA VAL A 53 6.72 3.15 6.87
C VAL A 53 7.21 4.40 6.16
N GLN A 54 6.65 4.72 5.00
CA GLN A 54 7.04 5.89 4.22
C GLN A 54 6.77 7.18 4.98
N TRP A 55 5.62 7.31 5.63
CA TRP A 55 5.31 8.46 6.47
C TRP A 55 6.32 8.61 7.60
N HIS A 56 6.74 7.50 8.20
CA HIS A 56 7.73 7.53 9.26
C HIS A 56 9.10 8.02 8.73
N TYR A 57 9.52 7.54 7.54
CA TYR A 57 10.73 8.05 6.90
C TYR A 57 10.65 9.56 6.63
N GLU A 58 9.50 10.02 6.14
CA GLU A 58 9.29 11.44 5.84
C GLU A 58 9.35 12.29 7.10
N ASP A 59 8.80 11.81 8.21
CA ASP A 59 8.93 12.49 9.50
C ASP A 59 10.38 12.60 9.95
N LEU A 60 11.15 11.53 9.79
CA LEU A 60 12.56 11.52 10.17
C LEU A 60 13.40 12.49 9.32
N ILE A 61 13.10 12.59 8.01
CA ILE A 61 13.88 13.45 7.11
C ILE A 61 13.56 14.94 7.32
N ARG A 62 12.45 15.26 7.96
CA ARG A 62 12.07 16.65 8.26
C ARG A 62 12.84 17.26 9.40
N ASP A 63 13.62 16.49 10.13
CA ASP A 63 14.45 16.99 11.20
C ASP A 63 15.46 18.02 10.64
N PRO A 64 15.41 19.29 11.05
CA PRO A 64 16.29 20.33 10.50
C PRO A 64 17.75 20.13 10.88
N GLU A 65 18.02 19.31 11.88
CA GLU A 65 19.38 19.00 12.34
C GLU A 65 19.89 17.65 11.84
N ILE A 66 19.16 17.03 10.88
CA ILE A 66 19.56 15.73 10.36
C ILE A 66 20.92 15.81 9.70
N ASP A 67 21.78 14.82 9.98
CA ASP A 67 23.04 14.65 9.29
C ASP A 67 22.80 14.44 7.78
N PRO A 68 23.55 15.16 6.90
CA PRO A 68 23.36 15.04 5.45
C PRO A 68 23.49 13.61 4.92
N VAL A 69 24.39 12.81 5.46
CA VAL A 69 24.56 11.40 5.05
C VAL A 69 23.31 10.59 5.42
N LYS A 70 22.77 10.81 6.62
CA LYS A 70 21.54 10.18 7.09
C LYS A 70 20.34 10.61 6.25
N GLY A 71 20.28 11.90 5.91
CA GLY A 71 19.21 12.44 5.06
C GLY A 71 19.21 11.80 3.69
N MET A 72 20.37 11.64 3.05
CA MET A 72 20.50 10.97 1.76
C MET A 72 20.09 9.51 1.82
N LYS A 73 20.47 8.82 2.89
CA LYS A 73 20.07 7.43 3.10
C LYS A 73 18.55 7.29 3.24
N LEU A 74 17.92 8.18 4.00
CA LEU A 74 16.46 8.20 4.16
C LEU A 74 15.77 8.49 2.84
N LYS A 75 16.31 9.41 2.03
CA LYS A 75 15.74 9.70 0.71
C LYS A 75 15.74 8.46 -0.18
N ARG A 76 16.83 7.70 -0.18
CA ARG A 76 16.91 6.45 -0.95
C ARG A 76 15.91 5.42 -0.47
N LEU A 77 15.69 5.34 0.85
CA LEU A 77 14.69 4.44 1.43
C LEU A 77 13.27 4.87 1.04
N ILE A 78 12.99 6.17 1.01
CA ILE A 78 11.72 6.72 0.55
C ILE A 78 11.49 6.37 -0.91
N ASP A 79 12.50 6.53 -1.77
CA ASP A 79 12.41 6.20 -3.20
C ASP A 79 12.14 4.71 -3.41
N ALA A 80 12.82 3.84 -2.68
CA ALA A 80 12.58 2.40 -2.72
C ALA A 80 11.17 2.05 -2.23
N SER A 81 10.69 2.71 -1.19
CA SER A 81 9.34 2.53 -0.66
C SER A 81 8.28 2.97 -1.67
N ASN A 82 8.52 4.06 -2.39
CA ASN A 82 7.64 4.51 -3.49
C ASN A 82 7.54 3.46 -4.59
N GLN A 83 8.64 2.79 -4.93
CA GLN A 83 8.62 1.73 -5.93
C GLN A 83 7.80 0.53 -5.44
N ASP A 84 8.00 0.11 -4.20
CA ASP A 84 7.22 -0.98 -3.60
C ASP A 84 5.73 -0.64 -3.55
N ARG A 85 5.40 0.61 -3.24
CA ARG A 85 4.02 1.09 -3.22
C ARG A 85 3.41 1.00 -4.61
N THR A 86 4.12 1.47 -5.62
CA THR A 86 3.67 1.41 -7.01
C THR A 86 3.44 -0.03 -7.46
N ASP A 87 4.39 -0.92 -7.19
CA ASP A 87 4.27 -2.33 -7.54
C ASP A 87 3.06 -2.97 -6.84
N THR A 88 2.84 -2.64 -5.58
CA THR A 88 1.71 -3.19 -4.81
C THR A 88 0.38 -2.69 -5.37
N VAL A 89 0.29 -1.41 -5.76
CA VAL A 89 -0.90 -0.86 -6.41
C VAL A 89 -1.18 -1.59 -7.71
N GLU A 90 -0.15 -1.89 -8.51
CA GLU A 90 -0.31 -2.66 -9.74
C GLU A 90 -0.82 -4.08 -9.47
N TYR A 91 -0.36 -4.72 -8.42
CA TYR A 91 -0.86 -6.04 -8.02
C TYR A 91 -2.33 -5.98 -7.58
N ILE A 92 -2.73 -4.94 -6.86
CA ILE A 92 -4.12 -4.73 -6.48
C ILE A 92 -4.99 -4.54 -7.72
N ASP A 93 -4.54 -3.72 -8.67
CA ASP A 93 -5.23 -3.50 -9.93
C ASP A 93 -5.39 -4.80 -10.72
N SER A 94 -4.32 -5.61 -10.78
CA SER A 94 -4.36 -6.91 -11.44
C SER A 94 -5.35 -7.86 -10.76
N PHE A 95 -5.45 -7.81 -9.43
CA PHE A 95 -6.43 -8.59 -8.69
C PHE A 95 -7.85 -8.23 -9.12
N PHE A 96 -8.17 -6.94 -9.19
CA PHE A 96 -9.50 -6.49 -9.61
C PHE A 96 -9.77 -6.83 -11.08
N LEU A 97 -8.79 -6.66 -11.96
CA LEU A 97 -8.94 -7.03 -13.36
C LEU A 97 -9.27 -8.53 -13.51
N ASN A 98 -8.61 -9.38 -12.74
CA ASN A 98 -8.87 -10.82 -12.76
C ASN A 98 -10.26 -11.15 -12.23
N GLN A 99 -10.76 -10.40 -11.26
CA GLN A 99 -12.14 -10.54 -10.78
C GLN A 99 -13.13 -10.24 -11.89
N PHE A 100 -12.88 -9.23 -12.71
CA PHE A 100 -13.75 -8.83 -13.81
C PHE A 100 -13.62 -9.70 -15.05
N LYS A 101 -12.60 -10.55 -15.15
CA LYS A 101 -12.47 -11.51 -16.27
C LYS A 101 -13.61 -12.53 -16.33
N GLY A 102 -14.29 -12.78 -15.22
CA GLY A 102 -15.46 -13.63 -15.18
C GLY A 102 -16.72 -12.96 -15.72
N VAL A 103 -16.69 -11.65 -15.92
CA VAL A 103 -17.76 -10.86 -16.52
C VAL A 103 -17.33 -10.56 -17.95
N GLU A 104 -18.20 -10.82 -18.94
CA GLU A 104 -17.83 -10.57 -20.33
C GLU A 104 -17.24 -9.17 -20.50
N PRO A 105 -15.98 -9.06 -20.91
CA PRO A 105 -15.41 -7.75 -21.15
C PRO A 105 -16.09 -7.16 -22.38
N GLN A 106 -16.70 -6.02 -22.22
CA GLN A 106 -17.14 -5.24 -23.35
C GLN A 106 -15.89 -4.79 -24.11
N LYS A 107 -15.86 -5.09 -25.41
CA LYS A 107 -14.71 -4.74 -26.25
C LYS A 107 -14.38 -3.26 -26.24
N ASP A 108 -15.35 -2.45 -25.85
CA ASP A 108 -15.23 -0.99 -25.85
C ASP A 108 -15.05 -0.41 -24.45
N ALA A 109 -14.78 -1.25 -23.46
CA ALA A 109 -14.51 -0.77 -22.12
C ALA A 109 -13.22 0.07 -22.14
N THR A 110 -13.39 1.37 -22.13
CA THR A 110 -12.27 2.27 -21.95
C THR A 110 -11.66 2.01 -20.58
N ILE A 111 -10.36 1.77 -20.58
CA ILE A 111 -9.65 1.68 -19.34
C ILE A 111 -9.66 3.07 -18.73
N ASN A 112 -10.36 3.21 -17.60
CA ASN A 112 -10.31 4.46 -16.85
C ASN A 112 -8.88 4.72 -16.41
N SER A 113 -8.48 5.96 -16.51
CA SER A 113 -7.16 6.38 -16.05
C SER A 113 -6.98 6.22 -14.53
N GLU A 114 -8.08 6.05 -13.79
CA GLU A 114 -8.06 5.81 -12.36
C GLU A 114 -8.27 4.32 -12.08
N SER A 115 -7.29 3.71 -11.43
CA SER A 115 -7.41 2.34 -10.98
C SER A 115 -8.21 2.26 -9.68
N PRO A 116 -8.86 1.10 -9.40
CA PRO A 116 -9.54 0.91 -8.12
C PRO A 116 -8.62 1.07 -6.91
N ALA A 117 -7.35 0.75 -7.05
CA ALA A 117 -6.39 0.89 -5.95
C ALA A 117 -6.12 2.34 -5.60
N TRP A 118 -6.12 3.25 -6.57
CA TRP A 118 -5.94 4.68 -6.32
C TRP A 118 -7.15 5.27 -5.62
N ALA A 119 -8.34 4.77 -5.88
CA ALA A 119 -9.56 5.21 -5.23
C ALA A 119 -9.61 4.83 -3.74
N LEU A 120 -8.78 3.88 -3.31
CA LEU A 120 -8.67 3.45 -1.90
C LEU A 120 -7.68 4.29 -1.10
N ASP A 121 -6.95 5.16 -1.75
CA ASP A 121 -6.08 6.09 -1.06
C ASP A 121 -6.93 7.26 -0.53
#